data_a680c03fbcce4e7cc38835bb1efaaa36
#
_entry.id   a680c03fbcce4e7cc38835bb1efaaa36
#
_cell.length_a   1.000
_cell.length_b   1.000
_cell.length_c   1.000
_cell.angle_alpha   90.00
_cell.angle_beta   90.00
_cell.angle_gamma   90.00
#
_symmetry.space_group_name_H-M   'P 1'
#
loop_
_entity.id
_entity.type
_entity.pdbx_description
1 polymer ?
#
loop_
_entity_poly.entity_id
_entity_poly.type
_entity_poly.pdbx_seq_one_letter_code
_entity_poly.pdbx_strand_id
1 'polypeptide(L)'
;TRWAQVRVENDTLVTGYRITSGWARTNYTYFAMSFSKPVREYGARDRRPLDYGGGWRKFDTERNFPEIGGCGIVMHFDFGDDSAPLEVKVALSAVGTRGALANLCAEAGGRTFDQAAADAARKWEEQMSVIEAQGSDEALRMLYTSLYHTMINPSVYMDTDGKYRGVDHEIHQTRDFTNYTVFSVWDTYRALHPLFNLICRDRSRDIVNSMLAHYRQSVHRI
;
A
#
# COMPACT_ATOMS: atom_id res chain seq x y z
N THR A 1 -8.58 9.27 10.07
CA THR A 1 -7.64 8.50 10.92
C THR A 1 -8.21 8.40 12.30
N ARG A 2 -8.20 7.20 12.90
CA ARG A 2 -8.57 6.97 14.32
C ARG A 2 -7.32 7.03 15.19
N TRP A 3 -6.26 6.41 14.71
CA TRP A 3 -4.97 6.39 15.38
C TRP A 3 -3.85 6.21 14.37
N ALA A 4 -2.69 6.72 14.68
CA ALA A 4 -1.45 6.46 13.96
C ALA A 4 -0.29 6.35 14.95
N GLN A 5 0.71 5.58 14.60
CA GLN A 5 1.97 5.49 15.31
C GLN A 5 3.11 5.49 14.32
N VAL A 6 4.15 6.25 14.64
CA VAL A 6 5.38 6.31 13.86
C VAL A 6 6.55 6.02 14.79
N ARG A 7 7.50 5.24 14.30
CA ARG A 7 8.73 4.90 14.98
C ARG A 7 9.92 5.18 14.08
N VAL A 8 10.91 5.89 14.59
CA VAL A 8 12.20 6.06 13.95
C VAL A 8 13.08 4.88 14.38
N GLU A 9 13.34 3.95 13.47
CA GLU A 9 14.11 2.74 13.75
C GLU A 9 15.62 3.01 13.78
N ASN A 10 16.07 3.88 12.86
CA ASN A 10 17.42 4.40 12.76
C ASN A 10 17.42 5.69 11.91
N ASP A 11 18.58 6.19 11.56
CA ASP A 11 18.75 7.43 10.79
C ASP A 11 18.25 7.36 9.33
N THR A 12 17.98 6.18 8.80
CA THR A 12 17.51 5.99 7.42
C THR A 12 16.20 5.20 7.33
N LEU A 13 15.62 4.74 8.44
CA LEU A 13 14.44 3.88 8.44
C LEU A 13 13.40 4.35 9.46
N VAL A 14 12.19 4.50 8.97
CA VAL A 14 11.00 4.81 9.75
C VAL A 14 9.92 3.78 9.48
N THR A 15 9.29 3.29 10.53
CA THR A 15 8.14 2.38 10.45
C THR A 15 6.94 2.95 11.18
N GLY A 16 5.78 2.37 10.95
CA GLY A 16 4.59 2.77 11.67
C GLY A 16 3.33 2.13 11.13
N TYR A 17 2.21 2.62 11.64
CA TYR A 17 0.91 2.21 11.16
C TYR A 17 -0.13 3.31 11.31
N ARG A 18 -1.21 3.18 10.57
CA ARG A 18 -2.39 4.01 10.65
C ARG A 18 -3.64 3.15 10.71
N ILE A 19 -4.52 3.47 11.65
CA ILE A 19 -5.86 2.90 11.75
C ILE A 19 -6.85 3.93 11.22
N THR A 20 -7.64 3.53 10.26
CA THR A 20 -8.69 4.37 9.69
C THR A 20 -10.06 3.71 9.83
N SER A 21 -11.11 4.51 9.74
CA SER A 21 -12.48 4.05 9.60
C SER A 21 -13.17 4.85 8.50
N GLY A 22 -14.09 4.20 7.83
CA GLY A 22 -14.86 4.74 6.72
C GLY A 22 -15.85 3.67 6.28
N TRP A 23 -15.83 3.30 5.02
CA TRP A 23 -16.60 2.16 4.51
C TRP A 23 -16.25 0.85 5.25
N ALA A 24 -14.96 0.60 5.45
CA ALA A 24 -14.53 -0.40 6.42
C ALA A 24 -14.56 0.22 7.83
N ARG A 25 -15.15 -0.48 8.79
CA ARG A 25 -15.22 -0.04 10.20
C ARG A 25 -13.83 0.16 10.79
N THR A 26 -12.89 -0.70 10.40
CA THR A 26 -11.49 -0.63 10.82
C THR A 26 -10.61 -1.08 9.68
N ASN A 27 -9.63 -0.26 9.32
CA ASN A 27 -8.63 -0.59 8.33
C ASN A 27 -7.24 -0.30 8.91
N TYR A 28 -6.35 -1.30 8.83
CA TYR A 28 -4.96 -1.21 9.28
C TYR A 28 -4.05 -1.05 8.07
N THR A 29 -3.23 -0.02 8.09
CA THR A 29 -2.17 0.18 7.11
C THR A 29 -0.85 0.36 7.85
N TYR A 30 0.01 -0.62 7.76
CA TYR A 30 1.39 -0.56 8.25
C TYR A 30 2.29 -0.08 7.13
N PHE A 31 3.37 0.60 7.48
CA PHE A 31 4.35 1.08 6.50
C PHE A 31 5.78 0.90 7.00
N ALA A 32 6.69 0.80 6.04
CA ALA A 32 8.12 0.99 6.21
C ALA A 32 8.59 2.03 5.19
N MET A 33 9.39 2.99 5.63
CA MET A 33 9.90 4.08 4.80
C MET A 33 11.40 4.18 5.01
N SER A 34 12.17 4.09 3.92
CA SER A 34 13.61 4.28 3.95
C SER A 34 14.04 5.51 3.17
N PHE A 35 15.11 6.14 3.65
CA PHE A 35 15.73 7.31 3.06
C PHE A 35 17.10 6.97 2.50
N SER A 36 17.48 7.59 1.38
CA SER A 36 18.82 7.44 0.80
C SER A 36 19.91 8.21 1.54
N LYS A 37 19.51 9.10 2.46
CA LYS A 37 20.40 9.92 3.27
C LYS A 37 20.03 9.76 4.75
N PRO A 38 21.02 9.86 5.67
CA PRO A 38 20.74 9.83 7.09
C PRO A 38 19.97 11.10 7.54
N VAL A 39 18.99 10.91 8.38
CA VAL A 39 18.26 11.99 9.06
C VAL A 39 19.17 12.60 10.12
N ARG A 40 19.40 13.89 10.08
CA ARG A 40 20.17 14.64 11.09
C ARG A 40 19.33 14.96 12.31
N GLU A 41 18.14 15.50 12.05
CA GLU A 41 17.16 15.83 13.07
C GLU A 41 15.76 15.48 12.62
N TYR A 42 14.88 15.20 13.56
CA TYR A 42 13.48 15.01 13.29
C TYR A 42 12.61 15.60 14.39
N GLY A 43 11.40 16.02 14.00
CA GLY A 43 10.38 16.49 14.91
C GLY A 43 9.03 15.89 14.59
N ALA A 44 8.13 15.90 15.57
CA ALA A 44 6.79 15.39 15.35
C ALA A 44 5.76 16.23 16.09
N ARG A 45 4.58 16.36 15.50
CA ARG A 45 3.41 17.00 16.13
C ARG A 45 2.14 16.22 15.78
N ASP A 46 1.17 16.22 16.69
CA ASP A 46 -0.19 15.81 16.37
C ASP A 46 -1.00 17.03 15.90
N ARG A 47 -1.69 16.93 14.79
CA ARG A 47 -2.58 17.97 14.25
C ARG A 47 -3.90 18.07 15.02
N ARG A 48 -4.27 17.01 15.70
CA ARG A 48 -5.52 16.89 16.46
C ARG A 48 -5.18 16.54 17.88
N PRO A 49 -4.91 17.55 18.74
CA PRO A 49 -4.77 17.28 20.15
C PRO A 49 -6.02 16.56 20.64
N LEU A 50 -5.84 15.44 21.30
CA LEU A 50 -6.92 14.77 22.01
C LEU A 50 -7.39 15.70 23.15
N ASP A 51 -8.67 15.66 23.48
CA ASP A 51 -9.23 16.46 24.60
C ASP A 51 -8.55 16.19 25.96
N TYR A 52 -7.68 15.22 26.03
CA TYR A 52 -6.81 14.86 27.16
C TYR A 52 -5.32 15.18 26.93
N GLY A 53 -5.02 16.28 26.27
CA GLY A 53 -3.66 16.83 26.31
C GLY A 53 -2.66 16.21 25.37
N GLY A 54 -3.06 15.88 24.17
CA GLY A 54 -2.14 15.59 23.08
C GLY A 54 -1.74 14.14 22.96
N GLY A 55 -1.27 13.79 21.75
CA GLY A 55 -0.70 12.49 21.47
C GLY A 55 0.49 12.18 22.38
N TRP A 56 0.63 10.93 22.73
CA TRP A 56 1.81 10.46 23.43
C TRP A 56 3.05 10.71 22.59
N ARG A 57 3.88 11.64 23.03
CA ARG A 57 5.21 11.85 22.46
C ARG A 57 6.19 11.01 23.24
N LYS A 58 6.66 9.95 22.63
CA LYS A 58 7.83 9.22 23.13
C LYS A 58 9.13 9.69 22.46
N PHE A 59 9.15 10.94 22.00
CA PHE A 59 10.35 11.62 21.54
C PHE A 59 11.04 12.31 22.70
N ASP A 60 11.78 11.51 23.42
CA ASP A 60 12.73 12.03 24.37
C ASP A 60 14.09 11.46 23.94
N THR A 61 14.86 12.28 23.24
CA THR A 61 16.20 11.91 22.76
C THR A 61 17.12 11.51 23.91
N GLU A 62 16.90 12.06 25.12
CA GLU A 62 17.65 11.71 26.32
C GLU A 62 17.23 10.32 26.87
N ARG A 63 16.00 9.90 26.62
CA ARG A 63 15.43 8.63 27.09
C ARG A 63 15.30 7.57 26.01
N ASN A 64 15.76 7.85 24.81
CA ASN A 64 15.70 6.90 23.67
C ASN A 64 14.29 6.39 23.34
N PHE A 65 13.28 7.28 23.31
CA PHE A 65 11.91 6.98 22.89
C PHE A 65 11.62 7.49 21.47
N PRO A 66 12.01 6.77 20.42
CA PRO A 66 11.87 7.23 19.03
C PRO A 66 10.46 6.99 18.47
N GLU A 67 9.43 7.06 19.29
CA GLU A 67 8.06 6.81 18.88
C GLU A 67 7.13 7.98 19.14
N ILE A 68 6.16 8.19 18.24
CA ILE A 68 5.03 9.09 18.46
C ILE A 68 3.72 8.38 18.06
N GLY A 69 2.68 8.53 18.90
CA GLY A 69 1.32 8.11 18.63
C GLY A 69 0.34 9.27 18.67
N GLY A 70 -0.73 9.22 17.87
CA GLY A 70 -1.77 10.25 17.85
C GLY A 70 -2.77 10.08 16.71
N CYS A 71 -3.75 10.99 16.64
CA CYS A 71 -4.81 10.93 15.63
C CYS A 71 -4.45 11.61 14.30
N GLY A 72 -3.39 12.40 14.25
CA GLY A 72 -3.00 13.15 13.06
C GLY A 72 -1.53 13.56 13.08
N ILE A 73 -0.63 12.58 13.04
CA ILE A 73 0.81 12.80 13.16
C ILE A 73 1.35 13.47 11.90
N VAL A 74 2.19 14.50 12.10
CA VAL A 74 3.04 15.09 11.08
C VAL A 74 4.47 14.97 11.56
N MET A 75 5.30 14.32 10.75
CA MET A 75 6.74 14.25 10.96
C MET A 75 7.44 15.28 10.09
N HIS A 76 8.51 15.85 10.64
CA HIS A 76 9.48 16.67 9.93
C HIS A 76 10.84 15.99 10.04
N PHE A 77 11.53 15.87 8.93
CA PHE A 77 12.88 15.30 8.88
C PHE A 77 13.81 16.31 8.23
N ASP A 78 14.95 16.52 8.85
CA ASP A 78 16.05 17.34 8.33
C ASP A 78 17.19 16.42 7.88
N PHE A 79 17.59 16.57 6.62
CA PHE A 79 18.69 15.82 5.99
C PHE A 79 19.95 16.70 5.80
N GLY A 80 19.95 17.95 6.31
CA GLY A 80 21.02 18.90 6.12
C GLY A 80 21.00 19.58 4.74
N ASP A 81 22.04 20.36 4.47
CA ASP A 81 22.14 21.24 3.29
C ASP A 81 22.72 20.54 2.04
N ASP A 82 22.72 19.23 1.99
CA ASP A 82 23.17 18.49 0.82
C ASP A 82 22.18 18.66 -0.33
N SER A 83 22.68 19.19 -1.47
CA SER A 83 21.90 19.45 -2.68
C SER A 83 21.58 18.19 -3.52
N ALA A 84 22.16 17.04 -3.18
CA ALA A 84 21.83 15.78 -3.88
C ALA A 84 20.37 15.39 -3.66
N PRO A 85 19.69 14.78 -4.64
CA PRO A 85 18.32 14.30 -4.49
C PRO A 85 18.17 13.34 -3.32
N LEU A 86 17.06 13.46 -2.59
CA LEU A 86 16.64 12.49 -1.58
C LEU A 86 15.76 11.44 -2.24
N GLU A 87 16.18 10.20 -2.23
CA GLU A 87 15.29 9.07 -2.58
C GLU A 87 14.56 8.58 -1.33
N VAL A 88 13.24 8.43 -1.47
CA VAL A 88 12.38 7.87 -0.42
C VAL A 88 11.68 6.64 -0.98
N LYS A 89 11.82 5.51 -0.30
CA LYS A 89 11.14 4.26 -0.63
C LYS A 89 10.13 3.95 0.44
N VAL A 90 8.91 3.61 0.03
CA VAL A 90 7.81 3.29 0.95
C VAL A 90 7.17 1.99 0.52
N ALA A 91 6.99 1.08 1.49
CA ALA A 91 6.17 -0.11 1.30
C ALA A 91 5.07 -0.17 2.35
N LEU A 92 3.98 -0.79 1.98
CA LEU A 92 2.79 -0.95 2.81
C LEU A 92 2.54 -2.43 3.12
N SER A 93 1.83 -2.69 4.21
CA SER A 93 1.33 -4.01 4.58
C SER A 93 0.02 -3.85 5.35
N ALA A 94 -0.90 -4.80 5.17
CA ALA A 94 -2.08 -4.92 6.02
C ALA A 94 -1.82 -5.84 7.23
N VAL A 95 -0.67 -6.52 7.27
CA VAL A 95 -0.33 -7.55 8.26
C VAL A 95 0.40 -6.94 9.47
N GLY A 96 1.47 -6.19 9.20
CA GLY A 96 2.28 -5.59 10.26
C GLY A 96 3.49 -4.82 9.73
N THR A 97 4.20 -4.12 10.62
CA THR A 97 5.42 -3.37 10.26
C THR A 97 6.53 -4.28 9.72
N ARG A 98 6.65 -5.50 10.23
CA ARG A 98 7.60 -6.49 9.69
C ARG A 98 7.24 -6.91 8.26
N GLY A 99 5.94 -7.04 7.95
CA GLY A 99 5.46 -7.29 6.59
C GLY A 99 5.81 -6.14 5.66
N ALA A 100 5.54 -4.89 6.08
CA ALA A 100 5.90 -3.71 5.32
C ALA A 100 7.41 -3.62 5.06
N LEU A 101 8.25 -3.94 6.04
CA LEU A 101 9.70 -3.98 5.88
C LEU A 101 10.15 -5.08 4.92
N ALA A 102 9.55 -6.27 5.00
CA ALA A 102 9.84 -7.37 4.08
C ALA A 102 9.45 -7.00 2.63
N ASN A 103 8.28 -6.38 2.44
CA ASN A 103 7.84 -5.86 1.15
C ASN A 103 8.79 -4.78 0.62
N LEU A 104 9.25 -3.85 1.48
CA LEU A 104 10.22 -2.82 1.11
C LEU A 104 11.52 -3.46 0.58
N CYS A 105 12.04 -4.45 1.29
CA CYS A 105 13.26 -5.15 0.89
C CYS A 105 13.08 -5.93 -0.43
N ALA A 106 11.95 -6.64 -0.57
CA ALA A 106 11.70 -7.50 -1.73
C ALA A 106 11.39 -6.70 -3.01
N GLU A 107 10.63 -5.60 -2.89
CA GLU A 107 10.11 -4.88 -4.05
C GLU A 107 10.94 -3.65 -4.43
N ALA A 108 11.51 -2.96 -3.44
CA ALA A 108 12.26 -1.71 -3.65
C ALA A 108 13.73 -1.78 -3.20
N GLY A 109 14.13 -2.85 -2.49
CA GLY A 109 15.49 -3.03 -1.99
C GLY A 109 16.51 -3.07 -3.13
N GLY A 110 17.59 -2.28 -3.03
CA GLY A 110 18.67 -2.24 -4.00
C GLY A 110 18.34 -1.59 -5.36
N ARG A 111 17.10 -1.16 -5.61
CA ARG A 111 16.70 -0.48 -6.86
C ARG A 111 16.86 1.03 -6.73
N THR A 112 17.35 1.66 -7.80
CA THR A 112 17.31 3.12 -7.95
C THR A 112 15.92 3.57 -8.42
N PHE A 113 15.66 4.89 -8.33
CA PHE A 113 14.42 5.47 -8.87
C PHE A 113 14.23 5.16 -10.36
N ASP A 114 15.28 5.32 -11.17
CA ASP A 114 15.22 5.08 -12.62
C ASP A 114 14.93 3.61 -12.95
N GLN A 115 15.53 2.68 -12.20
CA GLN A 115 15.23 1.25 -12.34
C GLN A 115 13.78 0.93 -11.97
N ALA A 116 13.26 1.53 -10.89
CA ALA A 116 11.87 1.34 -10.50
C ALA A 116 10.89 1.93 -11.53
N ALA A 117 11.21 3.10 -12.09
CA ALA A 117 10.42 3.74 -13.16
C ALA A 117 10.42 2.89 -14.44
N ALA A 118 11.59 2.38 -14.85
CA ALA A 118 11.70 1.52 -16.02
C ALA A 118 10.95 0.19 -15.84
N ASP A 119 11.05 -0.44 -14.66
CA ASP A 119 10.30 -1.66 -14.33
C ASP A 119 8.79 -1.42 -14.33
N ALA A 120 8.33 -0.30 -13.79
CA ALA A 120 6.92 0.07 -13.82
C ALA A 120 6.41 0.28 -15.25
N ALA A 121 7.17 1.01 -16.08
CA ALA A 121 6.84 1.21 -17.49
C ALA A 121 6.74 -0.11 -18.25
N ARG A 122 7.70 -1.02 -18.07
CA ARG A 122 7.69 -2.34 -18.70
C ARG A 122 6.48 -3.18 -18.26
N LYS A 123 6.16 -3.21 -16.97
CA LYS A 123 4.99 -3.94 -16.45
C LYS A 123 3.69 -3.38 -17.00
N TRP A 124 3.56 -2.07 -17.14
CA TRP A 124 2.39 -1.47 -17.76
C TRP A 124 2.31 -1.78 -19.25
N GLU A 125 3.42 -1.74 -19.97
CA GLU A 125 3.47 -2.15 -21.38
C GLU A 125 3.00 -3.59 -21.56
N GLU A 126 3.49 -4.52 -20.75
CA GLU A 126 3.05 -5.91 -20.74
C GLU A 126 1.55 -6.06 -20.50
N GLN A 127 0.98 -5.24 -19.59
CA GLN A 127 -0.46 -5.28 -19.31
C GLN A 127 -1.30 -4.61 -20.39
N MET A 128 -0.80 -3.55 -21.02
CA MET A 128 -1.54 -2.84 -22.08
C MET A 128 -1.50 -3.60 -23.41
N SER A 129 -0.41 -4.30 -23.70
CA SER A 129 -0.22 -5.05 -24.94
C SER A 129 -1.12 -6.28 -25.11
N VAL A 130 -1.96 -6.61 -24.12
CA VAL A 130 -2.99 -7.66 -24.25
C VAL A 130 -4.06 -7.29 -25.30
N ILE A 131 -4.16 -6.04 -25.68
CA ILE A 131 -5.01 -5.55 -26.76
C ILE A 131 -4.14 -4.74 -27.71
N GLU A 132 -3.99 -5.23 -28.95
CA GLU A 132 -3.38 -4.49 -30.03
C GLU A 132 -4.47 -3.83 -30.88
N ALA A 133 -4.35 -2.53 -31.11
CA ALA A 133 -5.34 -1.76 -31.85
C ALA A 133 -4.66 -0.83 -32.86
N GLN A 134 -5.36 -0.53 -33.95
CA GLN A 134 -4.96 0.45 -34.96
C GLN A 134 -6.03 1.53 -35.07
N GLY A 135 -5.60 2.78 -35.20
CA GLY A 135 -6.51 3.93 -35.30
C GLY A 135 -5.75 5.24 -35.23
N SER A 136 -6.49 6.34 -35.07
CA SER A 136 -5.87 7.64 -34.85
C SER A 136 -5.23 7.71 -33.46
N ASP A 137 -4.23 8.58 -33.30
CA ASP A 137 -3.54 8.77 -32.01
C ASP A 137 -4.52 9.12 -30.88
N GLU A 138 -5.56 9.88 -31.18
CA GLU A 138 -6.60 10.23 -30.21
C GLU A 138 -7.40 8.99 -29.77
N ALA A 139 -7.81 8.15 -30.73
CA ALA A 139 -8.55 6.92 -30.43
C ALA A 139 -7.70 5.92 -29.63
N LEU A 140 -6.43 5.75 -29.99
CA LEU A 140 -5.49 4.87 -29.28
C LEU A 140 -5.23 5.37 -27.86
N ARG A 141 -5.03 6.69 -27.70
CA ARG A 141 -4.87 7.29 -26.36
C ARG A 141 -6.10 7.05 -25.49
N MET A 142 -7.29 7.26 -26.04
CA MET A 142 -8.55 7.04 -25.32
C MET A 142 -8.72 5.57 -24.93
N LEU A 143 -8.44 4.63 -25.84
CA LEU A 143 -8.51 3.20 -25.58
C LEU A 143 -7.56 2.77 -24.45
N TYR A 144 -6.26 3.08 -24.57
CA TYR A 144 -5.26 2.64 -23.60
C TYR A 144 -5.39 3.36 -22.25
N THR A 145 -5.81 4.61 -22.22
CA THR A 145 -6.14 5.30 -20.95
C THR A 145 -7.32 4.62 -20.26
N SER A 146 -8.36 4.24 -21.01
CA SER A 146 -9.50 3.52 -20.46
C SER A 146 -9.11 2.14 -19.95
N LEU A 147 -8.29 1.41 -20.72
CA LEU A 147 -7.78 0.10 -20.32
C LEU A 147 -6.94 0.21 -19.02
N TYR A 148 -6.05 1.20 -18.94
CA TYR A 148 -5.29 1.49 -17.72
C TYR A 148 -6.21 1.71 -16.52
N HIS A 149 -7.26 2.52 -16.65
CA HIS A 149 -8.21 2.79 -15.58
C HIS A 149 -8.93 1.52 -15.11
N THR A 150 -9.22 0.56 -15.99
CA THR A 150 -9.84 -0.72 -15.59
C THR A 150 -8.93 -1.56 -14.70
N MET A 151 -7.61 -1.37 -14.78
CA MET A 151 -6.63 -2.18 -14.07
C MET A 151 -6.21 -1.62 -12.70
N ILE A 152 -6.66 -0.41 -12.33
CA ILE A 152 -6.33 0.22 -11.05
C ILE A 152 -6.99 -0.50 -9.87
N ASN A 153 -8.20 -0.99 -10.05
CA ASN A 153 -8.95 -1.76 -9.06
C ASN A 153 -9.53 -3.04 -9.67
N PRO A 154 -9.69 -4.10 -8.88
CA PRO A 154 -9.27 -4.31 -7.49
C PRO A 154 -7.76 -4.28 -7.30
N SER A 155 -7.31 -3.86 -6.12
CA SER A 155 -5.89 -3.76 -5.79
C SER A 155 -5.38 -5.02 -5.09
N VAL A 156 -4.12 -5.36 -5.29
CA VAL A 156 -3.44 -6.42 -4.51
C VAL A 156 -3.43 -6.03 -3.03
N TYR A 157 -3.86 -6.95 -2.18
CA TYR A 157 -3.92 -6.79 -0.73
C TYR A 157 -3.29 -8.00 -0.04
N MET A 158 -2.01 -8.15 -0.26
CA MET A 158 -1.22 -9.29 0.22
C MET A 158 0.26 -8.90 0.27
N ASP A 159 0.96 -9.34 1.31
CA ASP A 159 2.39 -9.18 1.44
C ASP A 159 3.14 -10.17 0.52
N THR A 160 4.40 -9.90 0.25
CA THR A 160 5.26 -10.72 -0.65
C THR A 160 5.44 -12.17 -0.17
N ASP A 161 5.22 -12.43 1.12
CA ASP A 161 5.24 -13.79 1.70
C ASP A 161 3.90 -14.53 1.59
N GLY A 162 2.90 -13.93 0.98
CA GLY A 162 1.55 -14.49 0.80
C GLY A 162 0.61 -14.26 1.98
N LYS A 163 1.00 -13.45 2.97
CA LYS A 163 0.12 -13.10 4.09
C LYS A 163 -0.77 -11.92 3.76
N TYR A 164 -1.99 -11.95 4.27
CA TYR A 164 -2.96 -10.86 4.17
C TYR A 164 -3.87 -10.83 5.39
N ARG A 165 -4.50 -9.70 5.62
CA ARG A 165 -5.52 -9.56 6.67
C ARG A 165 -6.89 -9.87 6.08
N GLY A 166 -7.57 -10.86 6.67
CA GLY A 166 -8.92 -11.25 6.28
C GLY A 166 -9.99 -10.27 6.74
N VAL A 167 -11.22 -10.50 6.28
CA VAL A 167 -12.40 -9.72 6.72
C VAL A 167 -12.80 -9.99 8.17
N ASP A 168 -12.31 -11.09 8.75
CA ASP A 168 -12.36 -11.44 10.18
C ASP A 168 -11.32 -10.70 11.03
N HIS A 169 -10.50 -9.86 10.42
CA HIS A 169 -9.34 -9.17 10.98
C HIS A 169 -8.15 -10.09 11.39
N GLU A 170 -8.25 -11.39 11.12
CA GLU A 170 -7.15 -12.33 11.35
C GLU A 170 -6.13 -12.30 10.20
N ILE A 171 -4.93 -12.81 10.47
CA ILE A 171 -3.89 -12.93 9.45
C ILE A 171 -3.98 -14.32 8.82
N HIS A 172 -4.22 -14.33 7.53
CA HIS A 172 -4.23 -15.51 6.69
C HIS A 172 -3.01 -15.56 5.79
N GLN A 173 -2.73 -16.73 5.23
CA GLN A 173 -1.66 -16.93 4.26
C GLN A 173 -2.13 -17.85 3.15
N THR A 174 -1.79 -17.52 1.91
CA THR A 174 -2.01 -18.37 0.75
C THR A 174 -0.83 -18.26 -0.23
N ARG A 175 -0.62 -19.32 -1.02
CA ARG A 175 0.27 -19.33 -2.18
C ARG A 175 -0.48 -19.75 -3.45
N ASP A 176 -1.77 -20.03 -3.32
CA ASP A 176 -2.59 -20.58 -4.42
C ASP A 176 -3.22 -19.47 -5.26
N PHE A 177 -3.33 -18.27 -4.72
CA PHE A 177 -3.88 -17.10 -5.40
C PHE A 177 -3.35 -15.80 -4.82
N THR A 178 -3.39 -14.73 -5.60
CA THR A 178 -3.15 -13.36 -5.13
C THR A 178 -4.44 -12.82 -4.50
N ASN A 179 -4.37 -12.37 -3.24
CA ASN A 179 -5.52 -11.77 -2.58
C ASN A 179 -5.71 -10.32 -3.03
N TYR A 180 -6.93 -10.00 -3.44
CA TYR A 180 -7.34 -8.68 -3.93
C TYR A 180 -8.39 -8.02 -3.03
N THR A 181 -8.42 -6.70 -3.06
CA THR A 181 -9.43 -5.81 -2.49
C THR A 181 -9.37 -4.45 -3.23
N VAL A 182 -10.35 -3.61 -3.29
CA VAL A 182 -11.71 -3.59 -2.75
C VAL A 182 -12.68 -4.07 -3.84
N PHE A 183 -13.72 -4.81 -3.46
CA PHE A 183 -14.73 -5.27 -4.40
C PHE A 183 -16.00 -4.41 -4.27
N SER A 184 -16.46 -3.88 -5.41
CA SER A 184 -17.76 -3.23 -5.58
C SER A 184 -18.48 -3.91 -6.74
N VAL A 185 -18.94 -5.14 -6.49
CA VAL A 185 -19.40 -6.06 -7.55
C VAL A 185 -20.61 -5.51 -8.31
N TRP A 186 -21.46 -4.75 -7.64
CA TRP A 186 -22.64 -4.15 -8.27
C TRP A 186 -22.28 -3.09 -9.34
N ASP A 187 -21.08 -2.48 -9.27
CA ASP A 187 -20.57 -1.59 -10.31
C ASP A 187 -19.89 -2.36 -11.44
N THR A 188 -19.15 -3.42 -11.10
CA THR A 188 -18.16 -4.04 -11.98
C THR A 188 -18.66 -5.27 -12.74
N TYR A 189 -19.82 -5.86 -12.33
CA TYR A 189 -20.31 -7.13 -12.87
C TYR A 189 -20.64 -7.10 -14.37
N ARG A 190 -21.05 -5.96 -14.90
CA ARG A 190 -21.49 -5.83 -16.30
C ARG A 190 -20.35 -5.72 -17.31
N ALA A 191 -19.25 -5.09 -16.94
CA ALA A 191 -18.20 -4.76 -17.88
C ALA A 191 -16.82 -5.20 -17.40
N LEU A 192 -16.35 -4.77 -16.23
CA LEU A 192 -14.98 -4.99 -15.78
C LEU A 192 -14.66 -6.48 -15.60
N HIS A 193 -15.47 -7.23 -14.86
CA HIS A 193 -15.23 -8.66 -14.66
C HIS A 193 -15.39 -9.49 -15.95
N PRO A 194 -16.40 -9.26 -16.81
CA PRO A 194 -16.42 -9.86 -18.14
C PRO A 194 -15.20 -9.54 -19.00
N LEU A 195 -14.71 -8.29 -18.99
CA LEU A 195 -13.48 -7.93 -19.68
C LEU A 195 -12.28 -8.70 -19.14
N PHE A 196 -12.10 -8.78 -17.82
CA PHE A 196 -11.01 -9.54 -17.21
C PHE A 196 -11.04 -11.02 -17.53
N ASN A 197 -12.23 -11.63 -17.67
CA ASN A 197 -12.37 -13.02 -18.12
C ASN A 197 -11.83 -13.23 -19.55
N LEU A 198 -11.80 -12.19 -20.37
CA LEU A 198 -11.26 -12.25 -21.73
C LEU A 198 -9.75 -12.02 -21.76
N ILE A 199 -9.29 -10.94 -21.10
CA ILE A 199 -7.93 -10.42 -21.25
C ILE A 199 -6.98 -10.71 -20.07
N CYS A 200 -7.50 -11.02 -18.87
CA CYS A 200 -6.72 -11.21 -17.63
C CYS A 200 -7.24 -12.41 -16.84
N ARG A 201 -7.26 -13.60 -17.42
CA ARG A 201 -7.92 -14.80 -16.84
C ARG A 201 -7.37 -15.21 -15.48
N ASP A 202 -6.04 -15.13 -15.29
CA ASP A 202 -5.41 -15.49 -14.01
C ASP A 202 -5.81 -14.49 -12.91
N ARG A 203 -5.80 -13.19 -13.23
CA ARG A 203 -6.30 -12.14 -12.32
C ARG A 203 -7.77 -12.36 -11.97
N SER A 204 -8.60 -12.70 -12.97
CA SER A 204 -10.02 -12.98 -12.76
C SER A 204 -10.23 -14.17 -11.81
N ARG A 205 -9.47 -15.26 -12.00
CA ARG A 205 -9.47 -16.41 -11.09
C ARG A 205 -9.08 -16.03 -9.67
N ASP A 206 -8.03 -15.23 -9.51
CA ASP A 206 -7.55 -14.82 -8.20
C ASP A 206 -8.52 -13.86 -7.49
N ILE A 207 -9.23 -13.00 -8.24
CA ILE A 207 -10.32 -12.18 -7.72
C ILE A 207 -11.46 -13.06 -7.18
N VAL A 208 -11.88 -14.09 -7.93
CA VAL A 208 -12.91 -15.03 -7.47
C VAL A 208 -12.45 -15.78 -6.21
N ASN A 209 -11.21 -16.27 -6.18
CA ASN A 209 -10.65 -16.93 -5.01
C ASN A 209 -10.59 -16.00 -3.79
N SER A 210 -10.27 -14.71 -3.98
CA SER A 210 -10.33 -13.70 -2.94
C SER A 210 -11.74 -13.53 -2.38
N MET A 211 -12.76 -13.45 -3.24
CA MET A 211 -14.16 -13.37 -2.81
C MET A 211 -14.59 -14.63 -2.03
N LEU A 212 -14.18 -15.81 -2.46
CA LEU A 212 -14.45 -17.06 -1.76
C LEU A 212 -13.75 -17.12 -0.40
N ALA A 213 -12.50 -16.62 -0.31
CA ALA A 213 -11.80 -16.50 0.96
C ALA A 213 -12.52 -15.55 1.91
N HIS A 214 -12.93 -14.36 1.42
CA HIS A 214 -13.70 -13.39 2.20
C HIS A 214 -15.03 -13.98 2.70
N TYR A 215 -15.74 -14.75 1.87
CA TYR A 215 -16.95 -15.43 2.30
C TYR A 215 -16.69 -16.43 3.44
N ARG A 216 -15.63 -17.23 3.32
CA ARG A 216 -15.26 -18.22 4.36
C ARG A 216 -14.82 -17.57 5.67
N GLN A 217 -14.23 -16.39 5.62
CA GLN A 217 -13.75 -15.59 6.75
C GLN A 217 -14.86 -14.69 7.34
N SER A 218 -15.99 -14.54 6.65
CA SER A 218 -17.08 -13.73 7.15
C SER A 218 -17.69 -14.31 8.43
N VAL A 219 -17.94 -13.44 9.42
CA VAL A 219 -18.54 -13.79 10.72
C VAL A 219 -19.99 -14.28 10.55
N HIS A 220 -20.66 -13.84 9.50
CA HIS A 220 -22.02 -14.28 9.15
C HIS A 220 -21.97 -15.34 8.06
N ARG A 221 -21.62 -16.56 8.45
CA ARG A 221 -21.89 -17.72 7.62
C ARG A 221 -23.39 -17.99 7.66
N ILE A 222 -24.08 -17.64 6.60
CA ILE A 222 -25.46 -18.03 6.40
C ILE A 222 -25.48 -19.50 5.97
#